data_39cd5dd454942e3a9278e182bc6e336c
#
_entry.id   39cd5dd454942e3a9278e182bc6e336c
#
_cell.length_a   1.000
_cell.length_b   1.000
_cell.length_c   1.000
_cell.angle_alpha   90.00
_cell.angle_beta   90.00
_cell.angle_gamma   90.00
#
_symmetry.space_group_name_H-M   'P 1'
#
loop_
_entity.id
_entity.type
_entity.pdbx_description
1 polymer ?
#
loop_
_entity_poly.entity_id
_entity_poly.type
_entity_poly.pdbx_seq_one_letter_code
_entity_poly.pdbx_strand_id
1 'polypeptide(L)'
;MRAAVVVFPGSNSDVDAQYALSEAGGIPAELVWHAQTDLSGYDLIVLPGGFSHGDYLRSGAVAARAPVMDAVRAAADHGVPVLGICNGFQILLEAGLLPGAMLHNAGIVFRSEFVNVRVDAADTAFTRAAGAGDVLRLPIAHGEGNYYAPPEMLARLQDEGRVVFRYCDAAQVPVPQGALRRRHGLVLRRQAELIQSRWRQR
;
A
#
# COMPACT_ATOMS: atom_id res chain seq x y z
N MET A 1 16.40 -12.73 -4.78
CA MET A 1 15.31 -11.99 -4.11
C MET A 1 14.21 -12.97 -3.75
N ARG A 2 13.74 -12.96 -2.49
CA ARG A 2 12.70 -13.85 -1.95
C ARG A 2 11.67 -12.99 -1.22
N ALA A 3 10.39 -13.22 -1.43
CA ALA A 3 9.32 -12.42 -0.88
C ALA A 3 8.52 -13.17 0.20
N ALA A 4 8.09 -12.46 1.26
CA ALA A 4 7.09 -12.90 2.21
C ALA A 4 5.75 -12.24 1.89
N VAL A 5 4.70 -13.02 1.71
CA VAL A 5 3.31 -12.55 1.65
C VAL A 5 2.65 -12.88 2.98
N VAL A 6 2.34 -11.85 3.76
CA VAL A 6 1.80 -12.04 5.12
C VAL A 6 0.32 -12.38 5.05
N VAL A 7 -0.06 -13.46 5.73
CA VAL A 7 -1.43 -13.95 5.79
C VAL A 7 -2.04 -13.63 7.15
N PHE A 8 -3.11 -12.87 7.16
CA PHE A 8 -3.93 -12.63 8.34
C PHE A 8 -5.23 -13.43 8.26
N PRO A 9 -5.89 -13.74 9.37
CA PRO A 9 -7.27 -14.21 9.33
C PRO A 9 -8.14 -13.26 8.51
N GLY A 10 -8.79 -13.72 7.45
CA GLY A 10 -9.59 -12.90 6.55
C GLY A 10 -8.83 -12.22 5.38
N SER A 11 -7.52 -12.44 5.24
CA SER A 11 -6.84 -12.18 3.96
C SER A 11 -7.49 -13.05 2.87
N ASN A 12 -7.70 -12.48 1.69
CA ASN A 12 -8.29 -13.23 0.58
C ASN A 12 -7.57 -13.00 -0.76
N SER A 13 -6.57 -12.13 -0.80
CA SER A 13 -5.72 -11.88 -1.97
C SER A 13 -4.25 -12.26 -1.71
N ASP A 14 -4.00 -13.08 -0.71
CA ASP A 14 -2.67 -13.59 -0.35
C ASP A 14 -2.13 -14.56 -1.40
N VAL A 15 -2.94 -15.52 -1.83
CA VAL A 15 -2.60 -16.47 -2.90
C VAL A 15 -2.43 -15.73 -4.24
N ASP A 16 -3.28 -14.74 -4.54
CA ASP A 16 -3.14 -13.93 -5.75
C ASP A 16 -1.82 -13.13 -5.74
N ALA A 17 -1.46 -12.55 -4.60
CA ALA A 17 -0.20 -11.84 -4.44
C ALA A 17 1.02 -12.78 -4.57
N GLN A 18 0.95 -13.96 -3.97
CA GLN A 18 1.98 -14.99 -4.12
C GLN A 18 2.12 -15.43 -5.59
N TYR A 19 1.01 -15.70 -6.26
CA TYR A 19 0.99 -16.10 -7.67
C TYR A 19 1.59 -14.98 -8.56
N ALA A 20 1.17 -13.74 -8.35
CA ALA A 20 1.68 -12.60 -9.12
C ALA A 20 3.19 -12.42 -8.97
N LEU A 21 3.72 -12.61 -7.76
CA LEU A 21 5.16 -12.53 -7.50
C LEU A 21 5.90 -13.71 -8.12
N SER A 22 5.45 -14.94 -7.88
CA SER A 22 6.17 -16.14 -8.27
C SER A 22 6.06 -16.43 -9.76
N GLU A 23 4.84 -16.46 -10.30
CA GLU A 23 4.59 -16.89 -11.68
C GLU A 23 4.76 -15.75 -12.70
N ALA A 24 4.25 -14.56 -12.38
CA ALA A 24 4.37 -13.43 -13.29
C ALA A 24 5.66 -12.63 -13.08
N GLY A 25 6.09 -12.47 -11.83
CA GLY A 25 7.26 -11.66 -11.46
C GLY A 25 8.57 -12.44 -11.37
N GLY A 26 8.54 -13.77 -11.37
CA GLY A 26 9.75 -14.61 -11.21
C GLY A 26 10.45 -14.42 -9.85
N ILE A 27 9.71 -13.96 -8.83
CA ILE A 27 10.20 -13.74 -7.48
C ILE A 27 9.64 -14.82 -6.57
N PRO A 28 10.44 -15.79 -6.09
CA PRO A 28 9.98 -16.79 -5.14
C PRO A 28 9.28 -16.14 -3.94
N ALA A 29 8.01 -16.49 -3.73
CA ALA A 29 7.19 -15.89 -2.67
C ALA A 29 6.57 -16.98 -1.79
N GLU A 30 6.61 -16.74 -0.49
CA GLU A 30 6.08 -17.65 0.53
C GLU A 30 4.96 -17.00 1.31
N LEU A 31 3.93 -17.76 1.63
CA LEU A 31 2.87 -17.35 2.55
C LEU A 31 3.38 -17.45 3.99
N VAL A 32 3.33 -16.34 4.71
CA VAL A 32 3.81 -16.22 6.10
C VAL A 32 2.65 -15.89 7.01
N TRP A 33 2.37 -16.77 7.98
CA TRP A 33 1.25 -16.57 8.90
C TRP A 33 1.49 -15.42 9.89
N HIS A 34 0.47 -14.66 10.21
CA HIS A 34 0.54 -13.45 11.04
C HIS A 34 1.09 -13.64 12.47
N ALA A 35 1.18 -14.88 12.94
CA ALA A 35 1.79 -15.21 14.24
C ALA A 35 3.32 -15.35 14.17
N GLN A 36 3.91 -15.36 12.97
CA GLN A 36 5.35 -15.41 12.78
C GLN A 36 6.01 -14.14 13.30
N THR A 37 7.14 -14.27 13.98
CA THR A 37 7.87 -13.16 14.58
C THR A 37 9.24 -12.91 13.95
N ASP A 38 9.61 -13.72 12.95
CA ASP A 38 10.87 -13.58 12.22
C ASP A 38 10.61 -13.53 10.71
N LEU A 39 11.07 -12.46 10.08
CA LEU A 39 11.05 -12.26 8.64
C LEU A 39 12.48 -12.10 8.08
N SER A 40 13.49 -12.57 8.79
CA SER A 40 14.86 -12.57 8.32
C SER A 40 15.01 -13.42 7.05
N GLY A 41 15.81 -12.94 6.10
CA GLY A 41 16.06 -13.63 4.84
C GLY A 41 15.01 -13.38 3.75
N TYR A 42 14.02 -12.51 3.99
CA TYR A 42 13.16 -11.99 2.93
C TYR A 42 13.67 -10.62 2.44
N ASP A 43 13.67 -10.43 1.14
CA ASP A 43 14.11 -9.21 0.48
C ASP A 43 12.93 -8.29 0.13
N LEU A 44 11.70 -8.77 0.26
CA LEU A 44 10.45 -8.08 0.02
C LEU A 44 9.38 -8.61 0.96
N ILE A 45 8.58 -7.73 1.54
CA ILE A 45 7.40 -8.09 2.33
C ILE A 45 6.16 -7.52 1.66
N VAL A 46 5.13 -8.33 1.49
CA VAL A 46 3.83 -7.92 0.95
C VAL A 46 2.73 -8.17 1.98
N LEU A 47 1.99 -7.11 2.30
CA LEU A 47 0.73 -7.19 3.04
C LEU A 47 -0.40 -7.17 2.00
N PRO A 48 -1.09 -8.29 1.79
CA PRO A 48 -2.08 -8.42 0.70
C PRO A 48 -3.39 -7.74 1.01
N GLY A 49 -4.28 -7.71 0.02
CA GLY A 49 -5.66 -7.28 0.17
C GLY A 49 -6.52 -8.32 0.90
N GLY A 50 -7.71 -7.89 1.27
CA GLY A 50 -8.70 -8.71 1.96
C GLY A 50 -9.45 -7.92 3.02
N PHE A 51 -9.93 -8.64 4.03
CA PHE A 51 -10.67 -8.12 5.18
C PHE A 51 -10.05 -8.71 6.46
N SER A 52 -8.81 -8.34 6.76
CA SER A 52 -8.06 -8.91 7.89
C SER A 52 -8.84 -8.77 9.20
N HIS A 53 -9.02 -9.89 9.89
CA HIS A 53 -9.85 -10.02 11.10
C HIS A 53 -11.30 -9.49 10.90
N GLY A 54 -11.84 -9.56 9.66
CA GLY A 54 -13.17 -9.07 9.33
C GLY A 54 -13.35 -7.55 9.44
N ASP A 55 -12.26 -6.78 9.35
CA ASP A 55 -12.21 -5.32 9.54
C ASP A 55 -12.82 -4.84 10.88
N TYR A 56 -12.74 -5.70 11.91
CA TYR A 56 -13.29 -5.41 13.22
C TYR A 56 -12.65 -4.14 13.79
N LEU A 57 -13.45 -3.27 14.40
CA LEU A 57 -13.14 -1.89 14.82
C LEU A 57 -13.01 -0.94 13.64
N ARG A 58 -12.10 -1.16 12.73
CA ARG A 58 -11.88 -0.51 11.44
C ARG A 58 -10.83 -1.30 10.64
N SER A 59 -10.80 -1.08 9.34
CA SER A 59 -9.96 -1.84 8.43
C SER A 59 -8.49 -1.78 8.82
N GLY A 60 -7.89 -2.95 9.00
CA GLY A 60 -6.48 -3.10 9.36
C GLY A 60 -6.12 -2.93 10.84
N ALA A 61 -7.03 -2.43 11.70
CA ALA A 61 -6.71 -2.06 13.09
C ALA A 61 -6.25 -3.24 13.95
N VAL A 62 -6.88 -4.39 13.82
CA VAL A 62 -6.51 -5.62 14.58
C VAL A 62 -5.23 -6.21 13.99
N ALA A 63 -5.13 -6.32 12.67
CA ALA A 63 -3.95 -6.86 11.98
C ALA A 63 -2.68 -6.05 12.28
N ALA A 64 -2.79 -4.72 12.43
CA ALA A 64 -1.67 -3.85 12.80
C ALA A 64 -1.03 -4.17 14.16
N ARG A 65 -1.71 -4.98 14.98
CA ARG A 65 -1.24 -5.45 16.29
C ARG A 65 -0.79 -6.92 16.29
N ALA A 66 -0.85 -7.59 15.15
CA ALA A 66 -0.42 -8.98 15.03
C ALA A 66 1.10 -9.12 15.27
N PRO A 67 1.57 -10.25 15.82
CA PRO A 67 3.00 -10.47 16.14
C PRO A 67 3.94 -10.21 14.95
N VAL A 68 3.53 -10.58 13.73
CA VAL A 68 4.31 -10.38 12.50
C VAL A 68 4.63 -8.89 12.26
N MET A 69 3.81 -7.96 12.74
CA MET A 69 3.99 -6.53 12.46
C MET A 69 5.21 -5.93 13.15
N ASP A 70 5.67 -6.52 14.25
CA ASP A 70 6.96 -6.13 14.85
C ASP A 70 8.13 -6.55 13.94
N ALA A 71 8.07 -7.74 13.35
CA ALA A 71 9.05 -8.18 12.36
C ALA A 71 8.98 -7.36 11.06
N VAL A 72 7.79 -7.01 10.60
CA VAL A 72 7.59 -6.11 9.44
C VAL A 72 8.22 -4.73 9.71
N ARG A 73 8.03 -4.18 10.90
CA ARG A 73 8.63 -2.91 11.32
C ARG A 73 10.15 -3.00 11.34
N ALA A 74 10.69 -4.03 11.99
CA ALA A 74 12.14 -4.25 12.06
C ALA A 74 12.75 -4.41 10.66
N ALA A 75 12.13 -5.19 9.77
CA ALA A 75 12.57 -5.37 8.40
C ALA A 75 12.55 -4.03 7.62
N ALA A 76 11.46 -3.25 7.76
CA ALA A 76 11.35 -1.93 7.14
C ALA A 76 12.44 -0.96 7.65
N ASP A 77 12.76 -0.99 8.95
CA ASP A 77 13.85 -0.19 9.54
C ASP A 77 15.22 -0.61 9.01
N HIS A 78 15.40 -1.87 8.64
CA HIS A 78 16.60 -2.38 7.96
C HIS A 78 16.60 -2.15 6.43
N GLY A 79 15.58 -1.48 5.90
CA GLY A 79 15.51 -1.11 4.49
C GLY A 79 14.90 -2.17 3.57
N VAL A 80 14.28 -3.23 4.13
CA VAL A 80 13.53 -4.20 3.33
C VAL A 80 12.27 -3.53 2.77
N PRO A 81 12.01 -3.63 1.45
CA PRO A 81 10.78 -3.15 0.84
C PRO A 81 9.54 -3.76 1.47
N VAL A 82 8.55 -2.93 1.79
CA VAL A 82 7.23 -3.38 2.24
C VAL A 82 6.16 -2.82 1.32
N LEU A 83 5.38 -3.69 0.71
CA LEU A 83 4.24 -3.35 -0.14
C LEU A 83 2.93 -3.68 0.56
N GLY A 84 2.06 -2.70 0.77
CA GLY A 84 0.69 -2.93 1.23
C GLY A 84 -0.31 -2.72 0.10
N ILE A 85 -1.14 -3.71 -0.16
CA ILE A 85 -2.16 -3.69 -1.22
C ILE A 85 -3.53 -3.62 -0.55
N CYS A 86 -4.37 -2.63 -0.88
CA CYS A 86 -5.72 -2.47 -0.37
C CYS A 86 -5.75 -2.55 1.18
N ASN A 87 -6.26 -3.65 1.77
CA ASN A 87 -6.26 -3.86 3.22
C ASN A 87 -4.83 -3.85 3.81
N GLY A 88 -3.82 -4.32 3.09
CA GLY A 88 -2.42 -4.21 3.50
C GLY A 88 -1.95 -2.77 3.64
N PHE A 89 -2.42 -1.86 2.78
CA PHE A 89 -2.14 -0.43 2.92
C PHE A 89 -2.82 0.16 4.16
N GLN A 90 -4.07 -0.24 4.45
CA GLN A 90 -4.78 0.15 5.67
C GLN A 90 -4.04 -0.33 6.93
N ILE A 91 -3.52 -1.57 6.92
CA ILE A 91 -2.70 -2.11 8.01
C ILE A 91 -1.44 -1.26 8.24
N LEU A 92 -0.76 -0.82 7.18
CA LEU A 92 0.43 0.01 7.28
C LEU A 92 0.14 1.39 7.89
N LEU A 93 -1.02 1.97 7.58
CA LEU A 93 -1.48 3.22 8.21
C LEU A 93 -1.76 3.01 9.70
N GLU A 94 -2.52 1.97 10.06
CA GLU A 94 -2.84 1.63 11.43
C GLU A 94 -1.61 1.25 12.29
N ALA A 95 -0.60 0.65 11.67
CA ALA A 95 0.68 0.36 12.29
C ALA A 95 1.58 1.59 12.44
N GLY A 96 1.21 2.75 11.86
CA GLY A 96 2.04 3.95 11.85
C GLY A 96 3.30 3.85 10.96
N LEU A 97 3.36 2.83 10.10
CA LEU A 97 4.43 2.68 9.11
C LEU A 97 4.24 3.64 7.93
N LEU A 98 3.01 4.07 7.69
CA LEU A 98 2.65 5.13 6.76
C LEU A 98 1.95 6.28 7.50
N PRO A 99 2.11 7.54 7.07
CA PRO A 99 1.40 8.67 7.66
C PRO A 99 -0.04 8.75 7.17
N GLY A 100 -0.91 9.34 8.00
CA GLY A 100 -2.32 9.55 7.67
C GLY A 100 -3.22 8.42 8.16
N ALA A 101 -4.46 8.43 7.68
CA ALA A 101 -5.48 7.46 8.05
C ALA A 101 -6.40 7.16 6.85
N MET A 102 -7.07 6.02 6.90
CA MET A 102 -8.11 5.67 5.93
C MET A 102 -9.49 5.93 6.53
N LEU A 103 -10.34 6.59 5.77
CA LEU A 103 -11.72 6.89 6.13
C LEU A 103 -12.67 6.15 5.19
N HIS A 104 -13.93 6.05 5.60
CA HIS A 104 -15.01 5.56 4.73
C HIS A 104 -15.09 6.36 3.42
N ASN A 105 -15.45 5.69 2.36
CA ASN A 105 -15.77 6.33 1.08
C ASN A 105 -16.87 7.38 1.28
N ALA A 106 -16.87 8.42 0.45
CA ALA A 106 -17.94 9.39 0.44
C ALA A 106 -19.30 8.70 0.19
N GLY A 107 -20.28 9.00 1.03
CA GLY A 107 -21.62 8.39 0.97
C GLY A 107 -21.68 6.97 1.56
N ILE A 108 -20.62 6.48 2.20
CA ILE A 108 -20.58 5.15 2.87
C ILE A 108 -20.95 4.01 1.90
N VAL A 109 -20.55 4.14 0.63
CA VAL A 109 -20.84 3.18 -0.42
C VAL A 109 -19.58 2.39 -0.76
N PHE A 110 -19.70 1.05 -0.79
CA PHE A 110 -18.65 0.18 -1.30
C PHE A 110 -18.45 0.44 -2.80
N ARG A 111 -17.20 0.61 -3.22
CA ARG A 111 -16.83 0.83 -4.61
C ARG A 111 -16.13 -0.40 -5.16
N SER A 112 -16.63 -0.88 -6.32
CA SER A 112 -16.01 -1.96 -7.09
C SER A 112 -16.05 -1.56 -8.55
N GLU A 113 -14.96 -0.98 -9.04
CA GLU A 113 -14.89 -0.42 -10.39
C GLU A 113 -13.44 -0.32 -10.87
N PHE A 114 -13.24 -0.10 -12.17
CA PHE A 114 -11.93 0.27 -12.68
C PHE A 114 -11.72 1.78 -12.57
N VAL A 115 -10.53 2.16 -12.15
CA VAL A 115 -10.09 3.55 -12.06
C VAL A 115 -8.79 3.76 -12.82
N ASN A 116 -8.52 5.01 -13.19
CA ASN A 116 -7.24 5.39 -13.75
C ASN A 116 -6.40 6.05 -12.66
N VAL A 117 -5.13 5.66 -12.59
CA VAL A 117 -4.11 6.30 -11.74
C VAL A 117 -2.93 6.72 -12.59
N ARG A 118 -2.48 7.95 -12.40
CA ARG A 118 -1.27 8.47 -13.04
C ARG A 118 -0.07 8.20 -12.13
N VAL A 119 1.03 7.76 -12.73
CA VAL A 119 2.32 7.59 -12.05
C VAL A 119 2.95 8.96 -11.85
N ASP A 120 3.03 9.44 -10.62
CA ASP A 120 3.72 10.70 -10.28
C ASP A 120 5.19 10.47 -9.92
N ALA A 121 5.52 9.30 -9.35
CA ALA A 121 6.89 8.92 -9.04
C ALA A 121 7.23 7.54 -9.64
N ALA A 122 8.14 7.53 -10.63
CA ALA A 122 8.60 6.34 -11.33
C ALA A 122 9.92 5.77 -10.80
N ASP A 123 10.56 6.43 -9.83
CA ASP A 123 11.88 6.08 -9.29
C ASP A 123 11.82 5.22 -8.01
N THR A 124 10.67 4.60 -7.73
CA THR A 124 10.50 3.74 -6.55
C THR A 124 10.85 2.28 -6.86
N ALA A 125 11.06 1.47 -5.83
CA ALA A 125 11.29 0.03 -5.99
C ALA A 125 10.15 -0.67 -6.75
N PHE A 126 8.94 -0.12 -6.73
CA PHE A 126 7.73 -0.71 -7.29
C PHE A 126 7.26 -0.09 -8.62
N THR A 127 7.88 1.01 -9.07
CA THR A 127 7.41 1.75 -10.25
C THR A 127 8.45 1.93 -11.35
N ARG A 128 9.65 1.35 -11.20
CA ARG A 128 10.75 1.50 -12.18
C ARG A 128 10.42 1.02 -13.58
N ALA A 129 9.43 0.16 -13.74
CA ALA A 129 8.97 -0.32 -15.05
C ALA A 129 7.99 0.64 -15.74
N ALA A 130 7.54 1.69 -15.04
CA ALA A 130 6.63 2.70 -15.56
C ALA A 130 7.34 4.04 -15.73
N GLY A 131 6.89 4.84 -16.68
CA GLY A 131 7.31 6.24 -16.86
C GLY A 131 6.50 7.19 -15.96
N ALA A 132 7.12 8.29 -15.55
CA ALA A 132 6.38 9.38 -14.90
C ALA A 132 5.36 9.95 -15.88
N GLY A 133 4.11 10.07 -15.46
CA GLY A 133 2.99 10.46 -16.31
C GLY A 133 2.21 9.30 -16.93
N ASP A 134 2.73 8.07 -16.90
CA ASP A 134 1.98 6.90 -17.37
C ASP A 134 0.66 6.76 -16.62
N VAL A 135 -0.37 6.32 -17.33
CA VAL A 135 -1.69 6.05 -16.74
C VAL A 135 -1.93 4.55 -16.70
N LEU A 136 -2.14 4.06 -15.49
CA LEU A 136 -2.48 2.67 -15.23
C LEU A 136 -3.97 2.55 -14.94
N ARG A 137 -4.62 1.55 -15.53
CA ARG A 137 -6.01 1.22 -15.23
C ARG A 137 -6.05 0.08 -14.24
N LEU A 138 -6.53 0.34 -13.03
CA LEU A 138 -6.53 -0.59 -11.92
C LEU A 138 -7.95 -0.87 -11.41
N PRO A 139 -8.28 -2.11 -10.99
CA PRO A 139 -9.51 -2.39 -10.28
C PRO A 139 -9.39 -1.91 -8.82
N ILE A 140 -10.47 -1.36 -8.30
CA ILE A 140 -10.63 -1.09 -6.86
C ILE A 140 -11.85 -1.83 -6.33
N ALA A 141 -11.78 -2.26 -5.06
CA ALA A 141 -12.89 -2.88 -4.35
C ALA A 141 -12.74 -2.55 -2.85
N HIS A 142 -13.41 -1.50 -2.38
CA HIS A 142 -13.26 -1.05 -0.99
C HIS A 142 -14.44 -0.22 -0.47
N GLY A 143 -14.71 -0.31 0.83
CA GLY A 143 -15.60 0.57 1.59
C GLY A 143 -14.86 1.75 2.25
N GLU A 144 -13.56 1.57 2.53
CA GLU A 144 -12.66 2.54 3.14
C GLU A 144 -11.47 2.78 2.22
N GLY A 145 -11.61 3.73 1.29
CA GLY A 145 -10.57 4.12 0.34
C GLY A 145 -10.30 5.63 0.33
N ASN A 146 -10.85 6.36 1.30
CA ASN A 146 -10.68 7.80 1.41
C ASN A 146 -9.51 8.12 2.33
N TYR A 147 -8.33 8.31 1.75
CA TYR A 147 -7.14 8.70 2.49
C TYR A 147 -7.26 10.12 3.06
N TYR A 148 -6.89 10.27 4.31
CA TYR A 148 -6.86 11.54 5.04
C TYR A 148 -5.50 11.78 5.70
N ALA A 149 -5.01 13.01 5.57
CA ALA A 149 -3.93 13.55 6.38
C ALA A 149 -4.14 15.06 6.57
N PRO A 150 -3.61 15.68 7.65
CA PRO A 150 -3.62 17.13 7.80
C PRO A 150 -2.99 17.85 6.60
N PRO A 151 -3.43 19.07 6.27
CA PRO A 151 -2.94 19.81 5.09
C PRO A 151 -1.43 19.96 5.02
N GLU A 152 -0.79 20.26 6.15
CA GLU A 152 0.68 20.38 6.26
C GLU A 152 1.41 19.07 5.99
N MET A 153 0.82 17.94 6.40
CA MET A 153 1.36 16.62 6.09
C MET A 153 1.20 16.30 4.59
N LEU A 154 0.06 16.63 4.01
CA LEU A 154 -0.18 16.44 2.57
C LEU A 154 0.79 17.26 1.73
N ALA A 155 1.01 18.54 2.09
CA ALA A 155 1.98 19.40 1.43
C ALA A 155 3.39 18.78 1.50
N ARG A 156 3.81 18.34 2.69
CA ARG A 156 5.10 17.68 2.87
C ARG A 156 5.24 16.41 2.04
N LEU A 157 4.20 15.56 1.99
CA LEU A 157 4.21 14.34 1.18
C LEU A 157 4.36 14.64 -0.31
N GLN A 158 3.79 15.75 -0.78
CA GLN A 158 3.91 16.20 -2.16
C GLN A 158 5.30 16.77 -2.44
N ASP A 159 5.80 17.64 -1.58
CA ASP A 159 7.10 18.32 -1.74
C ASP A 159 8.26 17.30 -1.66
N GLU A 160 8.14 16.28 -0.81
CA GLU A 160 9.09 15.18 -0.71
C GLU A 160 8.94 14.13 -1.83
N GLY A 161 8.02 14.30 -2.78
CA GLY A 161 7.76 13.37 -3.87
C GLY A 161 7.24 12.00 -3.40
N ARG A 162 6.57 11.94 -2.27
CA ARG A 162 6.09 10.70 -1.62
C ARG A 162 4.76 10.21 -2.15
N VAL A 163 4.12 10.95 -3.02
CA VAL A 163 2.91 10.55 -3.73
C VAL A 163 3.32 9.79 -4.98
N VAL A 164 3.07 8.48 -5.02
CA VAL A 164 3.46 7.61 -6.14
C VAL A 164 2.43 7.64 -7.26
N PHE A 165 1.16 7.56 -6.89
CA PHE A 165 0.06 7.55 -7.83
C PHE A 165 -0.98 8.60 -7.46
N ARG A 166 -1.61 9.17 -8.50
CA ARG A 166 -2.80 10.02 -8.35
C ARG A 166 -3.93 9.48 -9.20
N TYR A 167 -5.10 9.44 -8.63
CA TYR A 167 -6.30 9.21 -9.44
C TYR A 167 -6.42 10.31 -10.49
N CYS A 168 -6.75 9.91 -11.71
CA CYS A 168 -6.97 10.83 -12.83
C CYS A 168 -8.25 10.46 -13.58
N ASP A 169 -8.75 11.41 -14.35
CA ASP A 169 -9.84 11.19 -15.29
C ASP A 169 -9.34 10.55 -16.60
N ALA A 170 -10.27 10.33 -17.54
CA ALA A 170 -9.93 9.79 -18.86
C ALA A 170 -9.04 10.73 -19.69
N ALA A 171 -9.00 12.03 -19.37
CA ALA A 171 -8.13 13.03 -19.99
C ALA A 171 -6.75 13.14 -19.27
N GLN A 172 -6.45 12.24 -18.34
CA GLN A 172 -5.21 12.19 -17.56
C GLN A 172 -5.03 13.38 -16.59
N VAL A 173 -6.06 14.18 -16.39
CA VAL A 173 -6.03 15.31 -15.46
C VAL A 173 -6.17 14.78 -14.03
N PRO A 174 -5.25 15.12 -13.10
CA PRO A 174 -5.39 14.75 -11.71
C PRO A 174 -6.70 15.30 -11.14
N VAL A 175 -7.45 14.45 -10.48
CA VAL A 175 -8.70 14.87 -9.85
C VAL A 175 -8.36 15.62 -8.56
N PRO A 176 -8.77 16.90 -8.41
CA PRO A 176 -8.46 17.69 -7.21
C PRO A 176 -8.98 17.03 -5.94
N GLN A 177 -8.22 17.13 -4.85
CA GLN A 177 -8.54 16.50 -3.56
C GLN A 177 -9.93 16.88 -3.01
N GLY A 178 -10.40 18.10 -3.26
CA GLY A 178 -11.77 18.56 -2.91
C GLY A 178 -12.87 17.95 -3.79
N ALA A 179 -12.58 17.62 -5.03
CA ALA A 179 -13.50 16.92 -5.94
C ALA A 179 -13.54 15.41 -5.63
N LEU A 180 -12.52 14.89 -4.94
CA LEU A 180 -12.39 13.51 -4.48
C LEU A 180 -13.32 13.17 -3.31
N ARG A 181 -14.00 14.12 -2.69
CA ARG A 181 -15.13 13.82 -1.78
C ARG A 181 -16.20 12.95 -2.44
N ARG A 182 -16.17 12.84 -3.78
CA ARG A 182 -17.05 11.96 -4.56
C ARG A 182 -16.34 10.79 -5.25
N ARG A 183 -14.99 10.78 -5.34
CA ARG A 183 -14.21 9.73 -6.04
C ARG A 183 -12.80 9.67 -5.48
N HIS A 184 -12.48 8.65 -4.73
CA HIS A 184 -11.18 8.00 -4.46
C HIS A 184 -9.99 8.84 -3.93
N GLY A 185 -9.26 8.25 -2.98
CA GLY A 185 -8.12 8.85 -2.29
C GLY A 185 -6.78 8.73 -3.03
N LEU A 186 -5.74 9.33 -2.45
CA LEU A 186 -4.35 9.22 -2.88
C LEU A 186 -3.77 7.83 -2.59
N VAL A 187 -2.89 7.34 -3.46
CA VAL A 187 -2.02 6.20 -3.18
C VAL A 187 -0.63 6.74 -2.82
N LEU A 188 -0.13 6.43 -1.64
CA LEU A 188 1.06 7.05 -1.07
C LEU A 188 2.32 6.21 -1.12
N ARG A 189 3.46 6.90 -1.19
CA ARG A 189 4.82 6.42 -1.41
C ARG A 189 5.63 6.10 -0.13
N ARG A 190 5.14 5.99 1.09
CA ARG A 190 6.09 5.74 2.19
C ARG A 190 6.69 4.33 2.17
N GLN A 191 6.09 3.40 1.49
CA GLN A 191 6.65 2.05 1.31
C GLN A 191 7.98 2.04 0.56
N ALA A 192 8.20 3.02 -0.34
CA ALA A 192 9.46 3.14 -1.06
C ALA A 192 10.52 3.99 -0.33
N GLU A 193 10.12 4.87 0.58
CA GLU A 193 11.04 5.79 1.26
C GLU A 193 11.71 5.24 2.50
N LEU A 194 11.11 4.31 3.21
CA LEU A 194 11.85 3.54 4.22
C LEU A 194 13.07 2.85 3.60
N ILE A 195 13.00 2.59 2.29
CA ILE A 195 14.10 2.01 1.51
C ILE A 195 15.07 3.07 1.01
N GLN A 196 14.59 4.21 0.48
CA GLN A 196 15.44 5.18 -0.21
C GLN A 196 16.22 6.12 0.71
N SER A 197 15.69 6.48 1.88
CA SER A 197 16.39 7.38 2.79
C SER A 197 17.69 6.76 3.34
N ARG A 198 17.79 5.43 3.41
CA ARG A 198 19.03 4.73 3.83
C ARG A 198 19.98 4.39 2.69
N TRP A 199 19.52 4.30 1.45
CA TRP A 199 20.40 4.06 0.28
C TRP A 199 21.18 5.31 -0.16
N ARG A 200 20.77 6.51 0.24
CA ARG A 200 21.51 7.76 -0.05
C ARG A 200 22.61 8.07 0.97
N GLN A 201 22.74 7.27 2.05
CA GLN A 201 23.75 7.46 3.10
C GLN A 201 24.89 6.41 3.05
N ARG A 202 25.03 5.67 1.93
CA ARG A 202 26.20 4.80 1.69
C ARG A 202 26.90 5.16 0.40
#